data_8a98e59848fc7cae0f69a6cbb47a3491
#
_entry.id   8a98e59848fc7cae0f69a6cbb47a3491
#
_cell.length_a   1.000
_cell.length_b   1.000
_cell.length_c   1.000
_cell.angle_alpha   90.00
_cell.angle_beta   90.00
_cell.angle_gamma   90.00
#
_symmetry.space_group_name_H-M   'P 1'
#
loop_
_entity.id
_entity.type
_entity.pdbx_description
1 polymer ?
#
loop_
_entity_poly.entity_id
_entity_poly.type
_entity_poly.pdbx_seq_one_letter_code
_entity_poly.pdbx_strand_id
1 'polypeptide(L)'
;PLVVRPSYVLGGRAIVGNRCHIGAGTVLAGVVEPASATPVVIEDDVMIGANAVVIEGVRVGRGAVVGAGAIVIKDVPAGAVVVGNPARIIKMKDEKTEAKTALIDALRTLD
;
A
#
# COMPACT_ATOMS: atom_id res chain seq x y z
N PRO A 1 11.29 -7.81 6.78
CA PRO A 1 10.35 -8.79 6.24
C PRO A 1 8.97 -8.20 5.95
N LEU A 2 8.25 -8.88 5.12
CA LEU A 2 6.90 -8.54 4.78
C LEU A 2 5.96 -8.93 5.93
N VAL A 3 5.10 -7.99 6.33
CA VAL A 3 4.01 -8.29 7.27
C VAL A 3 2.71 -8.30 6.47
N VAL A 4 2.16 -9.50 6.31
CA VAL A 4 0.99 -9.71 5.47
C VAL A 4 -0.11 -10.38 6.31
N ARG A 5 -1.31 -9.83 6.24
CA ARG A 5 -2.48 -10.38 6.94
C ARG A 5 -3.23 -11.36 6.07
N PRO A 6 -3.90 -12.36 6.65
CA PRO A 6 -4.80 -13.24 5.88
C PRO A 6 -5.87 -12.44 5.14
N SER A 7 -6.41 -13.02 4.09
CA SER A 7 -7.50 -12.45 3.28
C SER A 7 -7.17 -11.18 2.49
N TYR A 8 -5.92 -10.97 2.13
CA TYR A 8 -5.56 -10.02 1.08
C TYR A 8 -5.42 -10.77 -0.24
N VAL A 9 -5.47 -10.04 -1.35
CA VAL A 9 -5.33 -10.61 -2.68
C VAL A 9 -4.12 -9.99 -3.37
N LEU A 10 -3.12 -10.83 -3.66
CA LEU A 10 -1.99 -10.47 -4.50
C LEU A 10 -2.26 -10.98 -5.91
N GLY A 11 -2.38 -10.06 -6.85
CA GLY A 11 -2.45 -10.43 -8.26
C GLY A 11 -1.14 -11.02 -8.75
N GLY A 12 -1.18 -11.67 -9.89
CA GLY A 12 0.02 -12.24 -10.49
C GLY A 12 1.07 -11.16 -10.74
N ARG A 13 2.34 -11.47 -10.46
CA ARG A 13 3.50 -10.58 -10.68
C ARG A 13 3.57 -9.34 -9.80
N ALA A 14 2.66 -9.15 -8.84
CA ALA A 14 2.80 -8.04 -7.89
C ALA A 14 4.08 -8.19 -7.09
N ILE A 15 4.80 -7.07 -6.92
CA ILE A 15 6.07 -7.03 -6.19
C ILE A 15 5.86 -6.23 -4.92
N VAL A 16 6.16 -6.83 -3.78
CA VAL A 16 6.00 -6.19 -2.48
C VAL A 16 7.33 -6.18 -1.74
N GLY A 17 7.75 -5.00 -1.33
CA GLY A 17 9.01 -4.81 -0.62
C GLY A 17 8.99 -5.29 0.82
N ASN A 18 10.04 -4.91 1.57
CA ASN A 18 10.22 -5.32 2.96
C ASN A 18 9.46 -4.42 3.92
N ARG A 19 9.07 -4.97 5.07
CA ARG A 19 8.43 -4.25 6.17
C ARG A 19 7.15 -3.53 5.76
N CYS A 20 6.39 -4.12 4.83
CA CYS A 20 5.10 -3.58 4.41
C CYS A 20 3.98 -4.15 5.27
N HIS A 21 2.99 -3.32 5.57
CA HIS A 21 1.76 -3.75 6.23
C HIS A 21 0.62 -3.66 5.24
N ILE A 22 -0.01 -4.78 4.95
CA ILE A 22 -1.11 -4.85 4.00
C ILE A 22 -2.36 -5.30 4.75
N GLY A 23 -3.35 -4.43 4.80
CA GLY A 23 -4.59 -4.68 5.52
C GLY A 23 -5.45 -5.76 4.89
N ALA A 24 -6.34 -6.34 5.69
CA ALA A 24 -7.25 -7.37 5.23
C ALA A 24 -8.15 -6.86 4.10
N GLY A 25 -8.43 -7.72 3.13
CA GLY A 25 -9.28 -7.36 2.00
C GLY A 25 -8.62 -6.46 0.95
N THR A 26 -7.35 -6.09 1.13
CA THR A 26 -6.61 -5.32 0.13
C THR A 26 -6.38 -6.14 -1.14
N VAL A 27 -6.54 -5.49 -2.29
CA VAL A 27 -6.28 -6.09 -3.59
C VAL A 27 -5.12 -5.37 -4.27
N LEU A 28 -4.06 -6.11 -4.57
CA LEU A 28 -2.99 -5.63 -5.46
C LEU A 28 -3.26 -6.30 -6.81
N ALA A 29 -3.78 -5.54 -7.76
CA ALA A 29 -4.26 -6.09 -9.01
C ALA A 29 -3.15 -6.78 -9.80
N GLY A 30 -3.46 -7.95 -10.33
CA GLY A 30 -2.52 -8.71 -11.13
C GLY A 30 -2.50 -8.25 -12.57
N VAL A 31 -1.39 -8.54 -13.23
CA VAL A 31 -1.27 -8.34 -14.67
C VAL A 31 -1.75 -9.61 -15.36
N VAL A 32 -2.84 -9.51 -16.10
CA VAL A 32 -3.40 -10.64 -16.86
C VAL A 32 -2.97 -10.55 -18.31
N GLU A 33 -3.21 -9.43 -18.94
CA GLU A 33 -2.85 -9.14 -20.33
C GLU A 33 -2.76 -7.62 -20.53
N PRO A 34 -1.90 -7.17 -21.45
CA PRO A 34 -0.87 -7.94 -22.18
C PRO A 34 0.33 -8.28 -21.30
N ALA A 35 1.16 -9.21 -21.76
CA ALA A 35 2.36 -9.60 -21.01
C ALA A 35 3.34 -8.45 -20.77
N SER A 36 3.25 -7.39 -21.56
CA SER A 36 4.06 -6.18 -21.42
C SER A 36 3.54 -5.22 -20.34
N ALA A 37 2.37 -5.46 -19.77
CA ALA A 37 1.83 -4.58 -18.75
C ALA A 37 2.71 -4.60 -17.49
N THR A 38 2.80 -3.44 -16.83
CA THR A 38 3.61 -3.29 -15.64
C THR A 38 2.90 -3.84 -14.40
N PRO A 39 3.57 -4.65 -13.59
CA PRO A 39 2.97 -5.13 -12.34
C PRO A 39 2.81 -4.01 -11.32
N VAL A 40 2.01 -4.27 -10.29
CA VAL A 40 2.00 -3.43 -9.10
C VAL A 40 3.33 -3.56 -8.38
N VAL A 41 3.91 -2.44 -7.98
CA VAL A 41 5.14 -2.41 -7.19
C VAL A 41 4.88 -1.66 -5.89
N ILE A 42 5.02 -2.34 -4.77
CA ILE A 42 4.95 -1.74 -3.44
C ILE A 42 6.36 -1.71 -2.88
N GLU A 43 6.91 -0.51 -2.69
CA GLU A 43 8.26 -0.36 -2.16
C GLU A 43 8.32 -0.64 -0.66
N ASP A 44 9.50 -0.51 -0.05
CA ASP A 44 9.69 -0.84 1.36
C ASP A 44 8.92 0.10 2.30
N ASP A 45 8.59 -0.39 3.48
CA ASP A 45 8.00 0.39 4.57
C ASP A 45 6.66 1.04 4.23
N VAL A 46 5.91 0.47 3.30
CA VAL A 46 4.58 0.96 2.89
C VAL A 46 3.51 0.37 3.81
N MET A 47 2.54 1.21 4.17
CA MET A 47 1.36 0.76 4.91
C MET A 47 0.13 0.92 4.02
N ILE A 48 -0.63 -0.15 3.86
CA ILE A 48 -1.87 -0.15 3.09
C ILE A 48 -3.02 -0.57 4.00
N GLY A 49 -4.01 0.30 4.12
CA GLY A 49 -5.19 0.05 4.95
C GLY A 49 -6.11 -1.02 4.36
N ALA A 50 -7.00 -1.52 5.20
CA ALA A 50 -7.94 -2.57 4.82
C ALA A 50 -8.81 -2.17 3.63
N ASN A 51 -9.11 -3.15 2.78
CA ASN A 51 -9.99 -2.99 1.63
C ASN A 51 -9.54 -1.96 0.59
N ALA A 52 -8.26 -1.57 0.60
CA ALA A 52 -7.71 -0.73 -0.45
C ALA A 52 -7.50 -1.55 -1.72
N VAL A 53 -7.54 -0.87 -2.86
CA VAL A 53 -7.26 -1.50 -4.16
C VAL A 53 -6.16 -0.71 -4.84
N VAL A 54 -5.12 -1.39 -5.28
CA VAL A 54 -4.03 -0.80 -6.08
C VAL A 54 -4.09 -1.44 -7.45
N ILE A 55 -4.35 -0.64 -8.48
CA ILE A 55 -4.50 -1.18 -9.83
C ILE A 55 -3.13 -1.50 -10.45
N GLU A 56 -3.16 -2.34 -11.48
CA GLU A 56 -1.96 -2.75 -12.20
C GLU A 56 -1.17 -1.54 -12.71
N GLY A 57 0.14 -1.65 -12.72
CA GLY A 57 1.04 -0.61 -13.20
C GLY A 57 1.36 0.48 -12.19
N VAL A 58 0.69 0.48 -11.05
CA VAL A 58 0.92 1.51 -10.02
C VAL A 58 2.15 1.15 -9.18
N ARG A 59 2.98 2.15 -8.92
CA ARG A 59 4.10 2.05 -8.01
C ARG A 59 3.79 2.87 -6.75
N VAL A 60 3.82 2.23 -5.59
CA VAL A 60 3.65 2.89 -4.31
C VAL A 60 5.02 3.10 -3.69
N GLY A 61 5.41 4.36 -3.55
CA GLY A 61 6.75 4.73 -3.11
C GLY A 61 7.04 4.39 -1.65
N ARG A 62 8.31 4.29 -1.34
CA ARG A 62 8.80 3.92 -0.02
C ARG A 62 8.18 4.77 1.08
N GLY A 63 7.76 4.13 2.15
CA GLY A 63 7.21 4.80 3.32
C GLY A 63 5.84 5.43 3.13
N ALA A 64 5.20 5.23 1.98
CA ALA A 64 3.87 5.78 1.72
C ALA A 64 2.81 5.09 2.58
N VAL A 65 1.70 5.79 2.80
CA VAL A 65 0.53 5.26 3.50
C VAL A 65 -0.68 5.36 2.57
N VAL A 66 -1.34 4.23 2.37
CA VAL A 66 -2.60 4.16 1.61
C VAL A 66 -3.71 3.92 2.62
N GLY A 67 -4.66 4.84 2.68
CA GLY A 67 -5.78 4.77 3.63
C GLY A 67 -6.72 3.60 3.33
N ALA A 68 -7.45 3.16 4.36
CA ALA A 68 -8.42 2.09 4.19
C ALA A 68 -9.47 2.47 3.14
N GLY A 69 -9.82 1.50 2.30
CA GLY A 69 -10.82 1.69 1.25
C GLY A 69 -10.36 2.55 0.07
N ALA A 70 -9.13 3.00 0.04
CA ALA A 70 -8.64 3.84 -1.07
C ALA A 70 -8.51 3.03 -2.36
N ILE A 71 -8.79 3.69 -3.48
CA ILE A 71 -8.61 3.11 -4.81
C ILE A 71 -7.48 3.86 -5.49
N VAL A 72 -6.30 3.23 -5.57
CA VAL A 72 -5.08 3.85 -6.07
C VAL A 72 -4.94 3.58 -7.55
N ILE A 73 -5.04 4.63 -8.35
CA ILE A 73 -4.99 4.56 -9.80
C ILE A 73 -3.77 5.24 -10.41
N LYS A 74 -2.98 5.92 -9.60
CA LYS A 74 -1.75 6.61 -10.02
C LYS A 74 -0.63 6.31 -9.06
N ASP A 75 0.61 6.43 -9.53
CA ASP A 75 1.78 6.25 -8.68
C ASP A 75 1.70 7.13 -7.44
N VAL A 76 2.13 6.56 -6.33
CA VAL A 76 2.15 7.25 -5.03
C VAL A 76 3.61 7.61 -4.72
N PRO A 77 3.92 8.90 -4.54
CA PRO A 77 5.29 9.31 -4.19
C PRO A 77 5.74 8.75 -2.83
N ALA A 78 7.04 8.58 -2.67
CA ALA A 78 7.58 8.15 -1.39
C ALA A 78 7.15 9.09 -0.26
N GLY A 79 6.74 8.53 0.86
CA GLY A 79 6.31 9.30 2.03
C GLY A 79 4.94 9.97 1.92
N ALA A 80 4.22 9.78 0.82
CA ALA A 80 2.89 10.39 0.67
C ALA A 80 1.82 9.60 1.43
N VAL A 81 0.83 10.31 1.91
CA VAL A 81 -0.39 9.71 2.49
C VAL A 81 -1.53 9.96 1.52
N VAL A 82 -2.13 8.88 1.01
CA VAL A 82 -3.22 8.96 0.04
C VAL A 82 -4.48 8.31 0.60
N VAL A 83 -5.63 8.89 0.29
CA VAL A 83 -6.93 8.38 0.72
C VAL A 83 -7.98 8.61 -0.36
N GLY A 84 -9.04 7.86 -0.31
CA GLY A 84 -10.24 8.10 -1.11
C GLY A 84 -10.31 7.31 -2.41
N ASN A 85 -11.35 7.58 -3.17
CA ASN A 85 -11.62 6.96 -4.46
C ASN A 85 -12.04 8.05 -5.47
N PRO A 86 -11.16 8.41 -6.45
CA PRO A 86 -9.79 7.95 -6.57
C PRO A 86 -8.91 8.47 -5.43
N ALA A 87 -7.87 7.71 -5.09
CA ALA A 87 -6.97 8.12 -4.02
C ALA A 87 -6.24 9.41 -4.37
N ARG A 88 -6.14 10.30 -3.39
CA ARG A 88 -5.48 11.59 -3.53
C ARG A 88 -4.51 11.80 -2.38
N ILE A 89 -3.41 12.50 -2.67
CA ILE A 89 -2.43 12.85 -1.65
C ILE A 89 -3.06 13.90 -0.73
N ILE A 90 -3.13 13.60 0.56
CA ILE A 90 -3.63 14.55 1.56
C ILE A 90 -2.52 15.23 2.33
N LYS A 91 -1.36 14.57 2.41
CA LYS A 91 -0.16 15.15 3.02
C LYS A 91 1.05 14.29 2.71
N MET A 92 2.23 14.86 2.97
CA MET A 92 3.47 14.09 3.00
C MET A 92 3.81 13.75 4.45
N LYS A 93 4.39 12.57 4.68
CA LYS A 93 4.79 12.19 6.03
C LYS A 93 5.86 13.14 6.53
N ASP A 94 5.66 13.63 7.74
CA ASP A 94 6.67 14.33 8.51
C ASP A 94 7.06 13.46 9.71
N GLU A 95 7.99 13.93 10.52
CA GLU A 95 8.46 13.21 11.69
C GLU A 95 7.31 12.84 12.65
N LYS A 96 6.38 13.75 12.86
CA LYS A 96 5.23 13.54 13.74
C LYS A 96 4.28 12.47 13.17
N THR A 97 4.05 12.50 11.86
CA THR A 97 3.21 11.50 11.19
C THR A 97 3.86 10.13 11.26
N GLU A 98 5.16 10.04 11.06
CA GLU A 98 5.88 8.78 11.17
C GLU A 98 5.80 8.19 12.57
N ALA A 99 5.91 9.01 13.61
CA ALA A 99 5.77 8.56 14.98
C ALA A 99 4.38 8.00 15.26
N LYS A 100 3.33 8.66 14.77
CA LYS A 100 1.96 8.16 14.90
C LYS A 100 1.76 6.84 14.16
N THR A 101 2.31 6.73 12.97
CA THR A 101 2.21 5.51 12.17
C THR A 101 2.90 4.35 12.87
N ALA A 102 4.09 4.58 13.43
CA ALA A 102 4.82 3.58 14.19
C ALA A 102 4.06 3.12 15.44
N LEU A 103 3.40 4.05 16.12
CA LEU A 103 2.58 3.72 17.30
C LEU A 103 1.40 2.83 16.91
N ILE A 104 0.72 3.16 15.83
CA ILE A 104 -0.40 2.35 15.33
C ILE A 104 0.06 0.94 14.98
N ASP A 105 1.19 0.81 14.34
CA ASP A 105 1.78 -0.49 14.01
C ASP A 105 2.10 -1.30 15.27
N ALA A 106 2.70 -0.67 16.26
CA ALA A 106 3.02 -1.33 17.53
C ALA A 106 1.75 -1.83 18.21
N LEU A 107 0.67 -1.06 18.18
CA LEU A 107 -0.61 -1.47 18.77
C LEU A 107 -1.22 -2.64 18.00
N ARG A 108 -1.09 -2.68 16.69
CA ARG A 108 -1.61 -3.78 15.87
C ARG A 108 -0.89 -5.11 16.14
N THR A 109 0.38 -5.07 16.48
CA THR A 109 1.13 -6.30 16.75
C THR A 109 0.83 -6.91 18.09
N LEU A 110 0.12 -6.21 18.96
CA LEU A 110 -0.31 -6.73 20.27
C LEU A 110 -1.55 -7.66 20.19
N ASP A 111 -2.24 -7.65 19.09
CA ASP A 111 -3.48 -8.43 18.90
C ASP A 111 -3.22 -9.85 18.40
#